data_57ca0e560f0a1ab0ee3d2be4250323dc
#
_entry.id   57ca0e560f0a1ab0ee3d2be4250323dc
#
_cell.length_a   1.000
_cell.length_b   1.000
_cell.length_c   1.000
_cell.angle_alpha   90.00
_cell.angle_beta   90.00
_cell.angle_gamma   90.00
#
_symmetry.space_group_name_H-M   'P 1'
#
loop_
_entity.id
_entity.type
_entity.pdbx_description
1 polymer ?
#
loop_
_entity_poly.entity_id
_entity_poly.type
_entity_poly.pdbx_seq_one_letter_code
_entity_poly.pdbx_strand_id
1 'polypeptide(L)'
;KNLFAGLVLSVVAGSNIAEAAQPNHACTDRTSALTHLSKKYSEAPVAIGLANNGGVVEVLTDTGGSTWSIIITMPDGMACIVASGEHWEPLQPIKAGSRI
;
A
#
# COMPACT_ATOMS: atom_id res chain seq x y z
N LYS A 1 27.35 26.94 -26.75
CA LYS A 1 27.37 26.46 -26.38
C LYS A 1 26.80 25.78 -25.51
N ASN A 2 26.59 25.33 -25.26
CA ASN A 2 26.33 24.59 -24.50
C ASN A 2 25.20 24.45 -24.06
N LEU A 3 24.73 24.87 -24.19
CA LEU A 3 23.85 24.85 -23.80
C LEU A 3 23.13 23.88 -23.81
N PHE A 4 23.15 23.42 -24.36
CA PHE A 4 22.64 22.43 -24.52
C PHE A 4 22.42 21.71 -23.54
N ALA A 5 22.92 21.83 -22.98
CA ALA A 5 23.07 21.06 -21.92
C ALA A 5 21.79 20.98 -21.18
N GLY A 6 21.32 22.00 -20.91
CA GLY A 6 20.19 22.01 -20.09
C GLY A 6 19.13 21.13 -20.55
N LEU A 7 19.01 21.03 -21.75
CA LEU A 7 18.00 20.32 -22.21
C LEU A 7 17.95 19.00 -21.71
N VAL A 8 18.92 18.47 -21.67
CA VAL A 8 18.99 17.19 -21.33
C VAL A 8 18.28 16.85 -20.08
N LEU A 9 18.37 17.68 -19.18
CA LEU A 9 17.77 17.43 -17.96
C LEU A 9 16.35 17.12 -17.99
N SER A 10 15.70 17.69 -18.83
CA SER A 10 14.30 17.48 -18.83
C SER A 10 13.99 16.06 -18.99
N VAL A 11 14.80 15.38 -19.59
CA VAL A 11 14.57 14.03 -19.82
C VAL A 11 14.44 13.28 -18.55
N VAL A 12 15.22 13.63 -17.64
CA VAL A 12 15.21 12.97 -16.39
C VAL A 12 13.88 13.03 -15.72
N ALA A 13 13.26 14.13 -15.83
CA ALA A 13 11.98 14.29 -15.19
C ALA A 13 11.00 13.28 -15.71
N GLY A 14 11.06 13.00 -16.95
CA GLY A 14 10.14 12.05 -17.52
C GLY A 14 10.34 10.67 -16.94
N SER A 15 11.55 10.31 -16.66
CA SER A 15 11.81 9.02 -16.13
C SER A 15 11.15 8.83 -14.79
N ASN A 16 11.18 9.81 -13.97
CA ASN A 16 10.57 9.70 -12.66
C ASN A 16 9.10 9.46 -12.74
N ILE A 17 8.45 10.09 -13.64
CA ILE A 17 7.03 9.92 -13.77
C ILE A 17 6.72 8.51 -14.19
N ALA A 18 7.47 7.98 -15.10
CA ALA A 18 7.23 6.65 -15.57
C ALA A 18 7.37 5.65 -14.43
N GLU A 19 8.34 5.86 -13.60
CA GLU A 19 8.56 4.99 -12.50
C GLU A 19 7.42 5.05 -11.50
N ALA A 20 6.91 6.22 -11.25
CA ALA A 20 5.81 6.36 -10.32
C ALA A 20 4.55 5.65 -10.80
N ALA A 21 4.44 5.46 -12.08
CA ALA A 21 3.27 4.79 -12.61
C ALA A 21 3.45 3.28 -12.69
N GLN A 22 4.56 2.79 -12.21
CA GLN A 22 4.88 1.39 -12.26
C GLN A 22 3.84 0.57 -11.53
N PRO A 23 3.27 -0.42 -12.14
CA PRO A 23 2.25 -1.24 -11.49
C PRO A 23 2.78 -2.32 -10.57
N ASN A 24 4.09 -2.47 -10.49
CA ASN A 24 4.65 -3.51 -9.66
C ASN A 24 4.45 -3.21 -8.21
N HIS A 25 4.02 -4.20 -7.47
CA HIS A 25 3.85 -4.07 -6.04
C HIS A 25 4.92 -4.87 -5.34
N ALA A 26 5.23 -4.47 -4.13
CA ALA A 26 6.18 -5.22 -3.32
C ALA A 26 5.49 -6.49 -2.87
N CYS A 27 6.04 -7.62 -3.22
CA CYS A 27 5.46 -8.91 -2.88
C CYS A 27 6.49 -9.81 -2.22
N THR A 28 6.05 -10.61 -1.26
CA THR A 28 6.87 -11.59 -0.60
C THR A 28 5.92 -12.55 0.10
N ASP A 29 6.42 -13.54 0.83
CA ASP A 29 5.52 -14.41 1.56
C ASP A 29 4.87 -13.60 2.69
N ARG A 30 3.72 -14.04 3.13
CA ARG A 30 2.93 -13.27 4.09
C ARG A 30 3.67 -13.01 5.39
N THR A 31 4.36 -14.02 5.92
CA THR A 31 5.07 -13.84 7.18
C THR A 31 6.12 -12.73 7.06
N SER A 32 6.86 -12.71 5.97
CA SER A 32 7.88 -11.68 5.76
C SER A 32 7.24 -10.32 5.59
N ALA A 33 6.10 -10.25 4.91
CA ALA A 33 5.40 -8.98 4.74
C ALA A 33 4.96 -8.42 6.08
N LEU A 34 4.33 -9.25 6.90
CA LEU A 34 3.86 -8.81 8.20
C LEU A 34 5.01 -8.40 9.10
N THR A 35 6.10 -9.15 9.07
CA THR A 35 7.26 -8.83 9.88
C THR A 35 7.86 -7.49 9.46
N HIS A 36 7.97 -7.27 8.18
CA HIS A 36 8.53 -6.02 7.68
C HIS A 36 7.68 -4.82 8.11
N LEU A 37 6.37 -4.92 7.95
CA LEU A 37 5.49 -3.81 8.31
C LEU A 37 5.47 -3.59 9.83
N SER A 38 5.58 -4.66 10.59
CA SER A 38 5.63 -4.54 12.02
C SER A 38 6.93 -3.87 12.48
N LYS A 39 8.04 -4.31 11.95
CA LYS A 39 9.32 -3.76 12.38
C LYS A 39 9.56 -2.35 11.91
N LYS A 40 9.16 -2.04 10.70
CA LYS A 40 9.46 -0.73 10.16
C LYS A 40 8.44 0.32 10.54
N TYR A 41 7.17 -0.05 10.65
CA TYR A 41 6.11 0.92 10.88
C TYR A 41 5.25 0.62 12.09
N SER A 42 5.53 -0.44 12.80
CA SER A 42 4.73 -0.86 13.96
C SER A 42 3.29 -1.18 13.56
N GLU A 43 3.10 -1.62 12.34
CA GLU A 43 1.75 -1.93 11.85
C GLU A 43 1.37 -3.36 12.14
N ALA A 44 0.10 -3.58 12.41
CA ALA A 44 -0.46 -4.89 12.62
C ALA A 44 -1.83 -4.95 11.97
N PRO A 45 -2.29 -6.13 11.59
CA PRO A 45 -3.60 -6.24 10.93
C PRO A 45 -4.72 -5.79 11.84
N VAL A 46 -5.62 -4.99 11.30
CA VAL A 46 -6.79 -4.52 12.03
C VAL A 46 -8.09 -4.89 11.33
N ALA A 47 -8.04 -5.33 10.09
CA ALA A 47 -9.23 -5.73 9.35
C ALA A 47 -8.84 -6.75 8.30
N ILE A 48 -9.77 -7.62 7.93
CA ILE A 48 -9.48 -8.68 7.00
C ILE A 48 -10.72 -8.96 6.17
N GLY A 49 -10.52 -9.32 4.92
CA GLY A 49 -11.62 -9.69 4.04
C GLY A 49 -11.15 -10.73 3.04
N LEU A 50 -12.12 -11.49 2.51
CA LEU A 50 -11.82 -12.51 1.51
C LEU A 50 -12.29 -12.01 0.16
N ALA A 51 -11.39 -11.92 -0.77
CA ALA A 51 -11.71 -11.46 -2.11
C ALA A 51 -12.26 -12.59 -2.96
N ASN A 52 -13.01 -12.23 -4.00
CA ASN A 52 -13.63 -13.25 -4.84
C ASN A 52 -12.64 -14.14 -5.55
N ASN A 53 -11.44 -13.68 -5.75
CA ASN A 53 -10.42 -14.49 -6.42
C ASN A 53 -9.64 -15.38 -5.46
N GLY A 54 -10.10 -15.48 -4.21
CA GLY A 54 -9.42 -16.31 -3.22
C GLY A 54 -8.35 -15.58 -2.43
N GLY A 55 -8.08 -14.35 -2.76
CA GLY A 55 -7.08 -13.59 -2.04
C GLY A 55 -7.61 -13.10 -0.70
N VAL A 56 -6.74 -13.00 0.28
CA VAL A 56 -7.11 -12.48 1.58
C VAL A 56 -6.57 -11.06 1.69
N VAL A 57 -7.46 -10.10 1.89
CA VAL A 57 -7.10 -8.70 1.98
C VAL A 57 -6.98 -8.33 3.44
N GLU A 58 -5.90 -7.69 3.81
CA GLU A 58 -5.72 -7.25 5.19
C GLU A 58 -5.33 -5.79 5.20
N VAL A 59 -5.90 -5.05 6.15
CA VAL A 59 -5.52 -3.68 6.41
C VAL A 59 -4.68 -3.68 7.67
N LEU A 60 -3.52 -3.04 7.62
CA LEU A 60 -2.64 -2.95 8.76
C LEU A 60 -2.45 -1.49 9.12
N THR A 61 -2.41 -1.20 10.40
CA THR A 61 -2.12 0.16 10.88
C THR A 61 -1.27 0.06 12.13
N ASP A 62 -0.59 1.16 12.46
CA ASP A 62 0.05 1.25 13.76
C ASP A 62 -1.01 1.75 14.75
N THR A 63 -0.70 1.70 16.03
CA THR A 63 -1.66 2.04 17.06
C THR A 63 -2.25 3.43 16.91
N GLY A 64 -1.45 4.40 16.56
CA GLY A 64 -1.92 5.76 16.45
C GLY A 64 -2.49 6.13 15.09
N GLY A 65 -2.45 5.21 14.13
CA GLY A 65 -2.96 5.52 12.81
C GLY A 65 -2.03 6.37 11.98
N SER A 66 -0.76 6.43 12.33
CA SER A 66 0.19 7.27 11.59
C SER A 66 0.41 6.74 10.18
N THR A 67 0.50 5.43 10.03
CA THR A 67 0.67 4.83 8.72
C THR A 67 -0.24 3.62 8.59
N TRP A 68 -0.50 3.24 7.36
CA TRP A 68 -1.33 2.07 7.09
C TRP A 68 -0.90 1.43 5.79
N SER A 69 -1.21 0.15 5.67
CA SER A 69 -0.92 -0.62 4.47
C SER A 69 -2.06 -1.57 4.22
N ILE A 70 -2.29 -1.88 2.95
CA ILE A 70 -3.23 -2.92 2.58
C ILE A 70 -2.45 -3.97 1.81
N ILE A 71 -2.54 -5.22 2.26
CA ILE A 71 -1.88 -6.31 1.56
C ILE A 71 -2.93 -7.29 1.11
N ILE A 72 -2.62 -8.01 0.03
CA ILE A 72 -3.47 -9.09 -0.41
C ILE A 72 -2.58 -10.32 -0.50
N THR A 73 -3.02 -11.41 0.12
CA THR A 73 -2.28 -12.65 0.12
C THR A 73 -3.03 -13.66 -0.72
N MET A 74 -2.39 -14.20 -1.73
CA MET A 74 -3.01 -15.16 -2.62
C MET A 74 -2.92 -16.57 -2.04
N PRO A 75 -3.70 -17.52 -2.58
CA PRO A 75 -3.71 -18.87 -2.02
C PRO A 75 -2.35 -19.56 -2.00
N ASP A 76 -1.41 -19.14 -2.83
CA ASP A 76 -0.08 -19.71 -2.81
C ASP A 76 0.79 -19.13 -1.71
N GLY A 77 0.26 -18.20 -0.92
CA GLY A 77 1.01 -17.61 0.19
C GLY A 77 1.75 -16.33 -0.15
N MET A 78 1.72 -15.92 -1.39
CA MET A 78 2.43 -14.70 -1.80
C MET A 78 1.58 -13.49 -1.45
N ALA A 79 2.15 -12.56 -0.71
CA ALA A 79 1.47 -11.36 -0.26
C ALA A 79 2.07 -10.13 -0.92
N CYS A 80 1.22 -9.24 -1.39
CA CYS A 80 1.67 -8.02 -2.04
C CYS A 80 1.04 -6.81 -1.37
N ILE A 81 1.82 -5.75 -1.21
CA ILE A 81 1.30 -4.50 -0.69
C ILE A 81 0.67 -3.78 -1.87
N VAL A 82 -0.62 -3.54 -1.81
CA VAL A 82 -1.34 -2.91 -2.91
C VAL A 82 -1.66 -1.44 -2.66
N ALA A 83 -1.54 -0.97 -1.43
CA ALA A 83 -1.77 0.43 -1.10
C ALA A 83 -1.15 0.72 0.25
N SER A 84 -0.72 1.94 0.45
CA SER A 84 -0.20 2.36 1.74
C SER A 84 -0.28 3.88 1.83
N GLY A 85 -0.22 4.40 3.02
CA GLY A 85 -0.32 5.82 3.21
C GLY A 85 -0.20 6.23 4.66
N GLU A 86 -0.72 7.39 4.97
CA GLU A 86 -0.66 7.96 6.30
C GLU A 86 -2.04 8.40 6.74
N HIS A 87 -2.16 8.72 7.98
CA HIS A 87 -3.41 9.28 8.53
C HIS A 87 -4.59 8.34 8.39
N TRP A 88 -4.47 7.19 9.02
CA TRP A 88 -5.54 6.21 9.04
C TRP A 88 -6.53 6.57 10.15
N GLU A 89 -7.81 6.56 9.81
CA GLU A 89 -8.85 6.82 10.79
C GLU A 89 -9.98 5.81 10.63
N PRO A 90 -10.34 5.10 11.69
CA PRO A 90 -11.48 4.21 11.60
C PRO A 90 -12.77 5.04 11.61
N LEU A 91 -13.77 4.57 10.89
CA LEU A 91 -15.06 5.22 10.87
C LEU A 91 -16.06 4.36 11.61
N GLN A 92 -16.98 5.01 12.30
CA GLN A 92 -18.07 4.29 12.94
C GLN A 92 -19.02 3.81 11.84
N PRO A 93 -19.41 2.54 11.90
CA PRO A 93 -20.38 2.06 10.91
C PRO A 93 -21.69 2.79 11.05
N ILE A 94 -22.32 3.07 9.93
CA ILE A 94 -23.62 3.70 9.95
C ILE A 94 -24.67 2.63 10.11
N LYS A 95 -25.56 2.81 11.12
CA LYS A 95 -26.56 1.86 11.37
C LYS A 95 -27.60 1.86 10.25
N ALA A 96 -27.99 0.68 9.80
CA ALA A 96 -28.93 0.58 8.69
C ALA A 96 -30.21 1.36 9.02
N GLY A 97 -30.62 2.21 8.08
CA GLY A 97 -31.81 2.99 8.25
C GLY A 97 -31.68 4.18 9.18
N SER A 98 -30.51 4.44 9.68
CA SER A 98 -30.36 5.50 10.64
C SER A 98 -30.09 6.86 10.06
N ARG A 99 -29.88 7.01 8.80
CA ARG A 99 -29.65 8.31 8.30
C ARG A 99 -30.26 8.41 7.00
N ILE A 100 -30.07 9.26 6.42
CA ILE A 100 -30.70 9.47 5.19
C ILE A 100 -31.95 10.07 5.36
#